data_326be0219ac5a8235ebcb97d6f03b2c9
#
_entry.id   326be0219ac5a8235ebcb97d6f03b2c9
#
_cell.length_a   1.000
_cell.length_b   1.000
_cell.length_c   1.000
_cell.angle_alpha   90.00
_cell.angle_beta   90.00
_cell.angle_gamma   90.00
#
_symmetry.space_group_name_H-M   'P 1'
#
loop_
_entity.id
_entity.type
_entity.pdbx_description
1 polymer ?
#
loop_
_entity_poly.entity_id
_entity_poly.type
_entity_poly.pdbx_seq_one_letter_code
_entity_poly.pdbx_strand_id
1 'polypeptide(L)'
;GVKFSSDFLASQGATPIVALDLDINDMLFRYGVRIRHGLVQDLQCLPVPVDVSTNPQQPNWQPMPWTYAPLLLTSQQSPITRNIAQLTATMASAVELVGGEDGIRKEVLLATSSASKLTAVPAQVNLSMGVDDEQSYQYAYIPVAVSLEGEFSSLYAHLGAPESIVASA
;
A
#
# COMPACT_ATOMS: atom_id res chain seq x y z
N GLY A 1 3.34 -5.12 5.97
CA GLY A 1 2.89 -3.74 5.88
C GLY A 1 3.85 -2.77 6.57
N VAL A 2 3.45 -1.52 6.71
CA VAL A 2 4.22 -0.46 7.37
C VAL A 2 3.37 0.25 8.42
N LYS A 3 4.04 0.79 9.44
CA LYS A 3 3.45 1.66 10.48
C LYS A 3 4.06 3.06 10.38
N PHE A 4 3.22 4.08 10.46
CA PHE A 4 3.61 5.48 10.53
C PHE A 4 2.58 6.28 11.35
N SER A 5 2.88 7.53 11.66
CA SER A 5 1.94 8.44 12.34
C SER A 5 1.49 9.53 11.37
N SER A 6 0.20 9.53 11.04
CA SER A 6 -0.42 10.58 10.22
C SER A 6 -0.39 11.95 10.90
N ASP A 7 -0.62 11.96 12.21
CA ASP A 7 -0.62 13.21 13.00
C ASP A 7 0.77 13.83 13.07
N PHE A 8 1.80 12.97 13.19
CA PHE A 8 3.19 13.44 13.20
C PHE A 8 3.59 13.97 11.82
N LEU A 9 3.17 13.27 10.74
CA LEU A 9 3.39 13.75 9.37
C LEU A 9 2.70 15.09 9.12
N ALA A 10 1.45 15.25 9.56
CA ALA A 10 0.69 16.48 9.38
C ALA A 10 1.26 17.66 10.18
N SER A 11 1.73 17.42 11.42
CA SER A 11 2.22 18.48 12.32
C SER A 11 3.69 18.83 12.12
N GLN A 12 4.53 17.86 11.76
CA GLN A 12 5.98 18.03 11.65
C GLN A 12 6.46 18.00 10.17
N GLY A 13 5.58 17.72 9.23
CA GLY A 13 5.90 17.55 7.81
C GLY A 13 6.72 16.30 7.49
N ALA A 14 7.06 15.48 8.48
CA ALA A 14 7.82 14.25 8.31
C ALA A 14 7.42 13.20 9.33
N THR A 15 7.54 11.91 9.00
CA THR A 15 7.29 10.79 9.91
C THR A 15 8.23 9.62 9.63
N PRO A 16 8.75 8.95 10.66
CA PRO A 16 9.43 7.68 10.48
C PRO A 16 8.42 6.60 10.07
N ILE A 17 8.86 5.71 9.20
CA ILE A 17 8.13 4.50 8.81
C ILE A 17 8.93 3.27 9.19
N VAL A 18 8.24 2.31 9.79
CA VAL A 18 8.81 1.03 10.21
C VAL A 18 7.95 -0.13 9.72
N ALA A 19 8.55 -1.30 9.61
CA ALA A 19 7.80 -2.50 9.28
C ALA A 19 6.72 -2.78 10.34
N LEU A 20 5.54 -3.19 9.89
CA LEU A 20 4.45 -3.66 10.73
C LEU A 20 4.19 -5.13 10.40
N ASP A 21 4.41 -6.00 11.35
CA ASP A 21 3.96 -7.38 11.31
C ASP A 21 2.58 -7.47 11.97
N LEU A 22 1.64 -8.09 11.26
CA LEU A 22 0.25 -8.25 11.69
C LEU A 22 -0.10 -9.73 11.93
N ASP A 23 0.90 -10.63 11.92
CA ASP A 23 0.74 -12.08 12.06
C ASP A 23 -0.25 -12.72 11.04
N ILE A 24 -0.51 -12.00 9.93
CA ILE A 24 -1.36 -12.48 8.83
C ILE A 24 -0.56 -12.94 7.60
N ASN A 25 0.77 -12.80 7.67
CA ASN A 25 1.64 -13.06 6.53
C ASN A 25 1.57 -14.52 6.07
N ASP A 26 1.51 -15.47 7.01
CA ASP A 26 1.43 -16.91 6.70
C ASP A 26 0.11 -17.25 6.01
N MET A 27 -1.00 -16.65 6.47
CA MET A 27 -2.31 -16.80 5.85
C MET A 27 -2.32 -16.26 4.43
N LEU A 28 -1.83 -15.03 4.25
CA LEU A 28 -1.77 -14.40 2.94
C LEU A 28 -0.85 -15.17 1.98
N PHE A 29 0.30 -15.64 2.47
CA PHE A 29 1.24 -16.43 1.67
C PHE A 29 0.62 -17.76 1.23
N ARG A 30 -0.11 -18.43 2.12
CA ARG A 30 -0.86 -19.66 1.80
C ARG A 30 -1.89 -19.40 0.70
N TYR A 31 -2.57 -18.27 0.73
CA TYR A 31 -3.55 -17.89 -0.31
C TYR A 31 -2.88 -17.29 -1.56
N GLY A 32 -1.56 -17.22 -1.57
CA GLY A 32 -0.78 -16.83 -2.74
C GLY A 32 -0.56 -15.34 -2.89
N VAL A 33 -0.49 -14.61 -1.78
CA VAL A 33 -0.23 -13.17 -1.73
C VAL A 33 0.80 -12.85 -0.65
N ARG A 34 1.67 -11.90 -0.92
CA ARG A 34 2.60 -11.33 0.06
C ARG A 34 2.54 -9.81 0.03
N ILE A 35 2.37 -9.18 1.20
CA ILE A 35 2.49 -7.72 1.34
C ILE A 35 3.95 -7.40 1.69
N ARG A 36 4.60 -6.60 0.88
CA ARG A 36 5.99 -6.18 1.12
C ARG A 36 6.08 -5.19 2.29
N HIS A 37 7.17 -5.31 3.05
CA HIS A 37 7.54 -4.30 4.05
C HIS A 37 8.25 -3.15 3.34
N GLY A 38 7.48 -2.13 2.96
CA GLY A 38 7.99 -0.97 2.24
C GLY A 38 6.85 -0.16 1.66
N LEU A 39 7.19 0.98 1.10
CA LEU A 39 6.25 1.88 0.45
C LEU A 39 6.48 1.95 -1.05
N VAL A 40 5.39 2.09 -1.76
CA VAL A 40 5.39 2.39 -3.19
C VAL A 40 5.46 3.89 -3.38
N GLN A 41 6.32 4.33 -4.28
CA GLN A 41 6.36 5.68 -4.80
C GLN A 41 6.14 5.66 -6.32
N ASP A 42 5.49 6.70 -6.84
CA ASP A 42 5.20 6.82 -8.27
C ASP A 42 5.37 8.27 -8.72
N LEU A 43 5.93 8.49 -9.91
CA LEU A 43 6.01 9.82 -10.51
C LEU A 43 4.63 10.34 -10.91
N GLN A 44 3.68 9.45 -11.23
CA GLN A 44 2.27 9.81 -11.36
C GLN A 44 1.62 9.83 -9.99
N CYS A 45 1.64 10.98 -9.34
CA CYS A 45 1.18 11.17 -7.97
C CYS A 45 0.30 12.40 -7.80
N LEU A 46 -0.45 12.43 -6.71
CA LEU A 46 -1.20 13.62 -6.32
C LEU A 46 -0.27 14.69 -5.75
N PRO A 47 -0.49 15.96 -6.09
CA PRO A 47 0.14 17.06 -5.38
C PRO A 47 -0.49 17.21 -3.97
N VAL A 48 0.35 17.51 -2.99
CA VAL A 48 -0.08 17.88 -1.65
C VAL A 48 0.28 19.35 -1.38
N PRO A 49 -0.53 20.09 -0.62
CA PRO A 49 -0.18 21.44 -0.24
C PRO A 49 0.99 21.44 0.73
N VAL A 50 2.06 22.14 0.39
CA VAL A 50 3.25 22.31 1.23
C VAL A 50 3.45 23.81 1.47
N ASP A 51 3.66 24.20 2.72
CA ASP A 51 4.04 25.57 3.03
C ASP A 51 5.51 25.79 2.65
N VAL A 52 5.73 26.57 1.64
CA VAL A 52 7.07 26.95 1.15
C VAL A 52 7.51 28.34 1.65
N SER A 53 6.80 28.90 2.63
CA SER A 53 7.15 30.20 3.21
C SER A 53 8.44 30.15 3.99
N THR A 54 9.17 31.23 3.96
CA THR A 54 10.31 31.50 4.86
C THR A 54 9.89 32.23 6.14
N ASN A 55 8.64 32.73 6.17
CA ASN A 55 8.08 33.46 7.29
C ASN A 55 6.86 32.69 7.87
N PRO A 56 6.94 32.13 9.09
CA PRO A 56 5.84 31.41 9.72
C PRO A 56 4.56 32.24 9.91
N GLN A 57 4.65 33.56 9.91
CA GLN A 57 3.49 34.46 10.06
C GLN A 57 2.72 34.67 8.74
N GLN A 58 3.29 34.25 7.61
CA GLN A 58 2.72 34.39 6.27
C GLN A 58 2.91 33.08 5.49
N PRO A 59 2.09 32.06 5.75
CA PRO A 59 2.22 30.78 5.07
C PRO A 59 1.96 30.93 3.57
N ASN A 60 2.80 30.30 2.76
CA ASN A 60 2.67 30.25 1.30
C ASN A 60 2.49 28.78 0.86
N TRP A 61 1.25 28.36 0.72
CA TRP A 61 0.92 27.00 0.32
C TRP A 61 1.02 26.80 -1.17
N GLN A 62 1.85 25.85 -1.58
CA GLN A 62 1.99 25.46 -2.99
C GLN A 62 1.75 23.96 -3.16
N PRO A 63 1.09 23.56 -4.26
CA PRO A 63 0.93 22.15 -4.58
C PRO A 63 2.26 21.55 -5.04
N MET A 64 2.78 20.60 -4.28
CA MET A 64 4.03 19.88 -4.60
C MET A 64 3.72 18.41 -4.89
N PRO A 65 4.25 17.82 -5.99
CA PRO A 65 4.10 16.40 -6.26
C PRO A 65 4.60 15.57 -5.08
N TRP A 66 3.77 14.64 -4.60
CA TRP A 66 4.14 13.77 -3.48
C TRP A 66 4.08 12.31 -3.89
N THR A 67 5.23 11.73 -4.18
CA THR A 67 5.37 10.40 -4.78
C THR A 67 4.78 9.25 -3.94
N TYR A 68 4.58 9.46 -2.64
CA TYR A 68 3.89 8.52 -1.74
C TYR A 68 2.35 8.56 -1.83
N ALA A 69 1.80 9.37 -2.73
CA ALA A 69 0.38 9.38 -3.06
C ALA A 69 0.14 9.01 -4.53
N PRO A 70 0.52 7.79 -4.97
CA PRO A 70 0.40 7.37 -6.35
C PRO A 70 -1.03 7.45 -6.87
N LEU A 71 -1.17 7.82 -8.13
CA LEU A 71 -2.38 7.67 -8.91
C LEU A 71 -2.37 6.28 -9.55
N LEU A 72 -3.23 5.40 -9.05
CA LEU A 72 -3.23 3.99 -9.41
C LEU A 72 -4.06 3.74 -10.66
N LEU A 73 -3.53 2.90 -11.54
CA LEU A 73 -4.22 2.37 -12.69
C LEU A 73 -5.16 1.25 -12.26
N THR A 74 -6.37 1.25 -12.80
CA THR A 74 -7.39 0.25 -12.51
C THR A 74 -7.45 -0.81 -13.60
N SER A 75 -7.69 -2.07 -13.23
CA SER A 75 -7.94 -3.14 -14.19
C SER A 75 -9.27 -2.90 -14.90
N GLN A 76 -9.23 -2.76 -16.23
CA GLN A 76 -10.42 -2.62 -17.05
C GLN A 76 -11.11 -3.96 -17.35
N GLN A 77 -10.46 -5.06 -17.04
CA GLN A 77 -10.99 -6.41 -17.24
C GLN A 77 -11.81 -6.87 -16.02
N SER A 78 -11.47 -6.36 -14.84
CA SER A 78 -12.17 -6.73 -13.62
C SER A 78 -13.53 -6.05 -13.51
N PRO A 79 -14.60 -6.77 -13.21
CA PRO A 79 -15.91 -6.18 -12.93
C PRO A 79 -15.88 -5.26 -11.69
N ILE A 80 -14.90 -5.43 -10.80
CA ILE A 80 -14.74 -4.64 -9.58
C ILE A 80 -14.25 -3.22 -9.92
N THR A 81 -13.32 -3.09 -10.87
CA THR A 81 -12.60 -1.83 -11.13
C THR A 81 -12.85 -1.22 -12.50
N ARG A 82 -13.46 -1.93 -13.45
CA ARG A 82 -13.64 -1.49 -14.85
C ARG A 82 -14.35 -0.15 -15.04
N ASN A 83 -15.19 0.26 -14.08
CA ASN A 83 -15.91 1.52 -14.12
C ASN A 83 -15.26 2.63 -13.26
N ILE A 84 -14.09 2.36 -12.72
CA ILE A 84 -13.33 3.31 -11.92
C ILE A 84 -12.19 3.83 -12.80
N ALA A 85 -12.18 5.12 -13.07
CA ALA A 85 -11.18 5.71 -13.95
C ALA A 85 -9.79 5.72 -13.29
N GLN A 86 -9.70 6.15 -12.05
CA GLN A 86 -8.45 6.27 -11.31
C GLN A 86 -8.70 6.31 -9.80
N LEU A 87 -7.79 5.76 -9.05
CA LEU A 87 -7.77 5.82 -7.59
C LEU A 87 -6.41 6.32 -7.10
N THR A 88 -6.39 6.83 -5.90
CA THR A 88 -5.15 7.12 -5.18
C THR A 88 -5.07 6.29 -3.91
N ALA A 89 -3.85 5.94 -3.52
CA ALA A 89 -3.57 5.27 -2.26
C ALA A 89 -2.35 5.92 -1.60
N THR A 90 -2.58 6.65 -0.53
CA THR A 90 -1.51 7.28 0.23
C THR A 90 -0.76 6.25 1.06
N MET A 91 0.57 6.25 0.98
CA MET A 91 1.44 5.37 1.80
C MET A 91 1.16 3.87 1.58
N ALA A 92 0.93 3.48 0.33
CA ALA A 92 0.63 2.09 -0.02
C ALA A 92 1.87 1.19 0.00
N SER A 93 1.68 -0.06 0.38
CA SER A 93 2.68 -1.13 0.22
C SER A 93 2.41 -1.94 -1.05
N ALA A 94 3.46 -2.49 -1.63
CA ALA A 94 3.34 -3.39 -2.77
C ALA A 94 2.77 -4.75 -2.35
N VAL A 95 1.96 -5.32 -3.23
CA VAL A 95 1.40 -6.66 -3.11
C VAL A 95 2.02 -7.55 -4.17
N GLU A 96 2.61 -8.66 -3.76
CA GLU A 96 3.18 -9.67 -4.66
C GLU A 96 2.24 -10.86 -4.77
N LEU A 97 2.01 -11.32 -6.00
CA LEU A 97 1.41 -12.62 -6.25
C LEU A 97 2.52 -13.68 -6.14
N VAL A 98 2.32 -14.63 -5.25
CA VAL A 98 3.24 -15.76 -5.03
C VAL A 98 2.54 -17.08 -5.32
N GLY A 99 3.21 -18.21 -5.16
CA GLY A 99 2.56 -19.51 -5.12
C GLY A 99 1.38 -19.47 -4.13
N GLY A 100 0.74 -20.57 -3.87
CA GLY A 100 -0.38 -20.65 -2.93
C GLY A 100 -1.18 -21.91 -3.15
N GLU A 101 -2.33 -22.03 -2.49
CA GLU A 101 -3.24 -23.16 -2.67
C GLU A 101 -3.77 -23.20 -4.12
N ASP A 102 -3.92 -24.41 -4.64
CA ASP A 102 -4.55 -24.63 -5.95
C ASP A 102 -6.03 -24.22 -5.90
N GLY A 103 -6.53 -23.73 -7.05
CA GLY A 103 -7.94 -23.34 -7.15
C GLY A 103 -8.24 -21.90 -6.73
N ILE A 104 -7.27 -21.16 -6.23
CA ILE A 104 -7.43 -19.72 -5.94
C ILE A 104 -7.05 -18.91 -7.18
N ARG A 105 -8.04 -18.24 -7.77
CA ARG A 105 -7.84 -17.28 -8.85
C ARG A 105 -7.34 -15.95 -8.27
N LYS A 106 -6.32 -15.39 -8.90
CA LYS A 106 -5.67 -14.15 -8.48
C LYS A 106 -5.77 -13.13 -9.59
N GLU A 107 -6.20 -11.92 -9.28
CA GLU A 107 -6.31 -10.83 -10.23
C GLU A 107 -5.77 -9.54 -9.63
N VAL A 108 -4.91 -8.82 -10.38
CA VAL A 108 -4.45 -7.49 -10.00
C VAL A 108 -5.55 -6.48 -10.30
N LEU A 109 -6.02 -5.77 -9.29
CA LEU A 109 -7.07 -4.75 -9.41
C LEU A 109 -6.50 -3.36 -9.63
N LEU A 110 -5.44 -3.02 -8.87
CA LEU A 110 -4.78 -1.71 -8.89
C LEU A 110 -3.28 -1.89 -8.99
N ALA A 111 -2.66 -1.09 -9.84
CA ALA A 111 -1.22 -1.03 -10.00
C ALA A 111 -0.72 0.41 -10.17
N THR A 112 0.56 0.62 -9.94
CA THR A 112 1.25 1.89 -10.22
C THR A 112 1.38 2.15 -11.72
N SER A 113 1.92 3.32 -12.06
CA SER A 113 2.34 3.64 -13.42
C SER A 113 3.60 2.86 -13.85
N SER A 114 4.12 3.18 -15.02
CA SER A 114 5.38 2.64 -15.53
C SER A 114 6.63 3.26 -14.89
N ALA A 115 6.48 4.28 -14.05
CA ALA A 115 7.57 5.02 -13.43
C ALA A 115 7.42 5.07 -11.90
N SER A 116 7.69 3.95 -11.27
CA SER A 116 7.55 3.76 -9.82
C SER A 116 8.78 3.16 -9.18
N LYS A 117 8.87 3.23 -7.87
CA LYS A 117 9.92 2.59 -7.06
C LYS A 117 9.39 2.07 -5.73
N LEU A 118 10.18 1.20 -5.12
CA LEU A 118 9.93 0.66 -3.78
C LEU A 118 10.92 1.27 -2.79
N THR A 119 10.40 1.82 -1.70
CA THR A 119 11.20 2.31 -0.58
C THR A 119 11.16 1.29 0.54
N ALA A 120 12.32 0.73 0.85
CA ALA A 120 12.47 -0.20 1.97
C ALA A 120 12.28 0.53 3.32
N VAL A 121 11.89 -0.20 4.35
CA VAL A 121 11.80 0.30 5.73
C VAL A 121 12.90 -0.35 6.58
N PRO A 122 13.43 0.34 7.62
CA PRO A 122 13.00 1.65 8.12
C PRO A 122 13.41 2.81 7.21
N ALA A 123 12.57 3.84 7.10
CA ALA A 123 12.85 5.07 6.36
C ALA A 123 12.13 6.27 7.00
N GLN A 124 12.40 7.45 6.47
CA GLN A 124 11.67 8.67 6.83
C GLN A 124 10.91 9.18 5.60
N VAL A 125 9.64 9.48 5.78
CA VAL A 125 8.80 10.13 4.78
C VAL A 125 8.59 11.58 5.17
N ASN A 126 8.61 12.46 4.19
CA ASN A 126 8.54 13.90 4.38
C ASN A 126 7.62 14.48 3.29
N LEU A 127 6.75 15.42 3.65
CA LEU A 127 5.83 16.08 2.73
C LEU A 127 6.53 17.00 1.72
N SER A 128 7.66 17.59 2.13
CA SER A 128 8.45 18.49 1.28
C SER A 128 9.51 17.79 0.42
N MET A 129 9.62 16.46 0.50
CA MET A 129 10.46 15.69 -0.41
C MET A 129 9.85 15.75 -1.81
N GLY A 130 10.43 16.60 -2.64
CA GLY A 130 10.21 16.55 -4.08
C GLY A 130 10.63 15.21 -4.68
N VAL A 131 10.47 15.07 -5.97
CA VAL A 131 11.01 13.92 -6.70
C VAL A 131 12.54 13.95 -6.53
N ASP A 132 13.08 12.97 -5.80
CA ASP A 132 14.50 12.71 -5.81
C ASP A 132 14.89 12.13 -7.20
N ASP A 133 16.00 11.54 -7.39
CA ASP A 133 16.46 11.03 -8.68
C ASP A 133 15.36 10.25 -9.45
N GLU A 134 14.83 10.87 -10.54
CA GLU A 134 13.82 10.23 -11.42
C GLU A 134 14.31 8.91 -12.01
N GLN A 135 15.61 8.73 -12.18
CA GLN A 135 16.19 7.50 -12.70
C GLN A 135 16.03 6.32 -11.73
N SER A 136 15.71 6.59 -10.46
CA SER A 136 15.43 5.55 -9.47
C SER A 136 14.06 4.90 -9.64
N TYR A 137 13.14 5.50 -10.42
CA TYR A 137 11.78 5.01 -10.66
C TYR A 137 11.74 4.02 -11.85
N GLN A 138 12.37 2.86 -11.66
CA GLN A 138 12.60 1.87 -12.73
C GLN A 138 11.57 0.73 -12.73
N TYR A 139 10.68 0.67 -11.77
CA TYR A 139 9.65 -0.36 -11.71
C TYR A 139 8.39 0.10 -12.43
N ALA A 140 7.74 -0.84 -13.11
CA ALA A 140 6.50 -0.58 -13.81
C ALA A 140 5.38 -1.47 -13.24
N TYR A 141 4.20 -0.87 -13.09
CA TYR A 141 2.96 -1.59 -12.79
C TYR A 141 3.04 -2.44 -11.52
N ILE A 142 3.60 -1.88 -10.45
CA ILE A 142 3.67 -2.55 -9.13
C ILE A 142 2.24 -2.76 -8.62
N PRO A 143 1.80 -4.01 -8.36
CA PRO A 143 0.48 -4.25 -7.81
C PRO A 143 0.36 -3.66 -6.39
N VAL A 144 -0.79 -3.03 -6.12
CA VAL A 144 -1.14 -2.43 -4.82
C VAL A 144 -2.41 -3.04 -4.25
N ALA A 145 -3.30 -3.51 -5.12
CA ALA A 145 -4.49 -4.26 -4.71
C ALA A 145 -4.71 -5.45 -5.63
N VAL A 146 -5.11 -6.55 -5.03
CA VAL A 146 -5.42 -7.80 -5.73
C VAL A 146 -6.72 -8.38 -5.21
N SER A 147 -7.45 -9.12 -6.05
CA SER A 147 -8.54 -9.98 -5.62
C SER A 147 -8.10 -11.44 -5.62
N LEU A 148 -8.61 -12.17 -4.65
CA LEU A 148 -8.47 -13.61 -4.55
C LEU A 148 -9.88 -14.22 -4.56
N GLU A 149 -10.11 -15.22 -5.41
CA GLU A 149 -11.39 -15.89 -5.55
C GLU A 149 -11.17 -17.39 -5.61
N GLY A 150 -11.90 -18.13 -4.77
CA GLY A 150 -11.78 -19.59 -4.68
C GLY A 150 -12.22 -20.12 -3.33
N GLU A 151 -11.87 -21.36 -3.06
CA GLU A 151 -12.08 -21.98 -1.76
C GLU A 151 -10.82 -21.80 -0.90
N PHE A 152 -11.01 -21.23 0.28
CA PHE A 152 -9.91 -20.92 1.20
C PHE A 152 -9.91 -21.90 2.37
N SER A 153 -8.81 -22.63 2.50
CA SER A 153 -8.62 -23.52 3.65
C SER A 153 -8.24 -22.71 4.89
N SER A 154 -8.93 -22.93 6.00
CA SER A 154 -8.58 -22.27 7.25
C SER A 154 -7.18 -22.68 7.72
N LEU A 155 -6.38 -21.72 8.20
CA LEU A 155 -5.11 -22.03 8.88
C LEU A 155 -5.30 -22.92 10.11
N TYR A 156 -6.46 -22.85 10.72
CA TYR A 156 -6.81 -23.55 11.96
C TYR A 156 -7.61 -24.85 11.71
N ALA A 157 -7.76 -25.28 10.45
CA ALA A 157 -8.54 -26.47 10.11
C ALA A 157 -8.08 -27.74 10.86
N HIS A 158 -6.79 -27.81 11.22
CA HIS A 158 -6.18 -28.93 11.94
C HIS A 158 -6.27 -28.82 13.47
N LEU A 159 -6.68 -27.66 14.00
CA LEU A 159 -6.80 -27.48 15.47
C LEU A 159 -8.14 -27.95 16.05
N GLY A 160 -9.04 -28.45 15.19
CA GLY A 160 -10.43 -28.79 15.59
C GLY A 160 -11.29 -27.52 15.78
N ALA A 161 -12.59 -27.69 15.79
CA ALA A 161 -13.50 -26.63 16.20
C ALA A 161 -13.21 -26.28 17.67
N PRO A 162 -13.15 -24.98 18.07
CA PRO A 162 -13.10 -24.66 19.49
C PRO A 162 -14.31 -25.33 20.18
N GLU A 163 -14.07 -26.02 21.30
CA GLU A 163 -15.15 -26.58 22.10
C GLU A 163 -16.12 -25.44 22.38
N SER A 164 -17.35 -25.58 21.92
CA SER A 164 -18.40 -24.62 22.23
C SER A 164 -18.49 -24.57 23.75
N ILE A 165 -18.21 -23.37 24.32
CA ILE A 165 -18.51 -23.12 25.73
C ILE A 165 -20.03 -23.24 25.83
N VAL A 166 -20.49 -24.43 26.14
CA VAL A 166 -21.87 -24.66 26.52
C VAL A 166 -22.01 -23.97 27.88
N ALA A 167 -22.57 -22.76 27.88
CA ALA A 167 -23.02 -22.15 29.10
C ALA A 167 -24.04 -23.06 29.69
N SER A 168 -23.67 -23.80 30.72
CA SER A 168 -24.59 -24.50 31.57
C SER A 168 -25.46 -23.46 32.28
N ALA A 169 -26.75 -23.47 31.92
CA ALA A 169 -27.79 -22.73 32.58
C ALA A 169 -28.05 -23.31 33.99
#